data_46a609bf659321bcb641692c9e186477
#
_entry.id   46a609bf659321bcb641692c9e186477
#
_cell.length_a   1.000
_cell.length_b   1.000
_cell.length_c   1.000
_cell.angle_alpha   90.00
_cell.angle_beta   90.00
_cell.angle_gamma   90.00
#
_symmetry.space_group_name_H-M   'P 1'
#
loop_
_entity.id
_entity.type
_entity.pdbx_description
1 polymer ?
#
loop_
_entity_poly.entity_id
_entity_poly.type
_entity_poly.pdbx_seq_one_letter_code
_entity_poly.pdbx_strand_id
1 'polypeptide(L)'
;MNYKLSSNITLALVLSSVSSAAVLANQPVALELYTQEFPPLQFILDGKPQGYVIEFVTALVQDASKTIPLEIKQIHFAPWNRAIKTTIETENTLFFSVSRTPEREDKFQWIGQVSPYKVGLYRLASGPQVSAKNLEELKGYRFGSQAGSSFSELLAKNGLDQVIPVEKGKEAIRLLHTHRVDFAPMVEASFHYRMQEYGYDPHEFVKVMNVTPLCQDLWLVTGNHTSASVVEALKNSYSKLQQQAYLEQLVAEFTPTSAIMLRYSESKANPR
;
A
#
# COMPACT_ATOMS: atom_id res chain seq x y z
N MET A 1 7.64 -12.06 84.48
CA MET A 1 8.65 -12.22 83.43
C MET A 1 7.97 -11.91 82.10
N ASN A 2 8.24 -10.72 81.63
CA ASN A 2 7.53 -10.08 80.52
C ASN A 2 8.18 -10.47 79.18
N TYR A 3 7.40 -10.89 78.22
CA TYR A 3 7.78 -10.98 76.78
C TYR A 3 7.06 -9.91 75.97
N LYS A 4 7.82 -8.89 75.56
CA LYS A 4 7.46 -8.03 74.39
C LYS A 4 8.06 -8.68 73.14
N LEU A 5 7.27 -9.11 72.24
CA LEU A 5 7.66 -9.39 70.85
C LEU A 5 6.49 -9.06 69.91
N SER A 6 6.83 -8.37 68.86
CA SER A 6 6.17 -8.28 67.54
C SER A 6 5.50 -6.96 67.18
N SER A 7 6.27 -6.16 66.53
CA SER A 7 5.77 -5.03 65.73
C SER A 7 6.77 -4.73 64.61
N ASN A 8 7.04 -5.65 63.69
CA ASN A 8 7.93 -5.39 62.55
C ASN A 8 7.65 -6.22 61.27
N ILE A 9 6.45 -6.80 61.10
CA ILE A 9 6.19 -7.64 59.93
C ILE A 9 5.24 -6.97 58.90
N THR A 10 4.57 -5.86 59.20
CA THR A 10 3.52 -5.30 58.35
C THR A 10 4.02 -4.26 57.34
N LEU A 11 5.29 -3.86 57.33
CA LEU A 11 5.80 -2.80 56.44
C LEU A 11 6.47 -3.31 55.17
N ALA A 12 6.76 -4.60 55.06
CA ALA A 12 7.47 -5.17 53.88
C ALA A 12 6.58 -5.61 52.72
N LEU A 13 5.25 -5.74 52.90
CA LEU A 13 4.33 -6.22 51.86
C LEU A 13 3.72 -5.10 50.97
N VAL A 14 3.85 -3.84 51.34
CA VAL A 14 3.24 -2.73 50.57
C VAL A 14 4.19 -2.18 49.51
N LEU A 15 5.51 -2.40 49.64
CA LEU A 15 6.48 -1.90 48.65
C LEU A 15 6.65 -2.75 47.38
N SER A 16 6.22 -4.00 47.37
CA SER A 16 6.37 -4.89 46.22
C SER A 16 5.25 -4.77 45.15
N SER A 17 4.10 -4.15 45.49
CA SER A 17 2.97 -4.00 44.55
C SER A 17 3.07 -2.75 43.65
N VAL A 18 3.88 -1.77 43.98
CA VAL A 18 4.04 -0.53 43.24
C VAL A 18 5.00 -0.71 42.04
N SER A 19 5.96 -1.63 42.13
CA SER A 19 6.93 -1.88 41.05
C SER A 19 6.33 -2.57 39.81
N SER A 20 5.29 -3.41 39.97
CA SER A 20 4.72 -4.14 38.87
C SER A 20 3.82 -3.29 37.94
N ALA A 21 3.15 -2.29 38.47
CA ALA A 21 2.32 -1.36 37.72
C ALA A 21 3.14 -0.39 36.85
N ALA A 22 4.31 0.03 37.31
CA ALA A 22 5.20 0.92 36.57
C ALA A 22 5.90 0.23 35.39
N VAL A 23 6.14 -1.09 35.47
CA VAL A 23 6.74 -1.88 34.36
C VAL A 23 5.73 -2.13 33.25
N LEU A 24 4.44 -2.29 33.56
CA LEU A 24 3.38 -2.46 32.56
C LEU A 24 3.06 -1.16 31.80
N ALA A 25 3.29 0.00 32.41
CA ALA A 25 3.01 1.29 31.78
C ALA A 25 4.03 1.70 30.69
N ASN A 26 5.12 0.96 30.52
CA ASN A 26 6.21 1.32 29.60
C ASN A 26 6.43 0.28 28.47
N GLN A 27 5.51 -0.65 28.28
CA GLN A 27 5.59 -1.59 27.15
C GLN A 27 5.18 -0.86 25.86
N PRO A 28 5.96 -0.97 24.78
CA PRO A 28 5.58 -0.38 23.51
C PRO A 28 4.28 -1.00 22.97
N VAL A 29 3.43 -0.18 22.38
CA VAL A 29 2.26 -0.65 21.64
C VAL A 29 2.75 -1.37 20.39
N ALA A 30 2.48 -2.68 20.30
CA ALA A 30 2.84 -3.50 19.17
C ALA A 30 1.90 -3.22 18.00
N LEU A 31 2.44 -2.83 16.86
CA LEU A 31 1.72 -2.57 15.62
C LEU A 31 1.90 -3.73 14.64
N GLU A 32 0.79 -4.30 14.18
CA GLU A 32 0.78 -5.26 13.08
C GLU A 32 0.47 -4.51 11.76
N LEU A 33 1.36 -4.63 10.79
CA LEU A 33 1.23 -3.93 9.51
C LEU A 33 0.76 -4.89 8.43
N TYR A 34 -0.25 -4.49 7.66
CA TYR A 34 -0.80 -5.28 6.57
C TYR A 34 -0.68 -4.57 5.23
N THR A 35 -0.42 -5.34 4.17
CA THR A 35 -0.38 -4.85 2.79
C THR A 35 -0.50 -5.98 1.78
N GLN A 36 -0.50 -5.64 0.49
CA GLN A 36 -0.34 -6.58 -0.64
C GLN A 36 0.92 -6.26 -1.43
N GLU A 37 1.41 -7.23 -2.19
CA GLU A 37 2.54 -6.99 -3.10
C GLU A 37 2.15 -6.02 -4.23
N PHE A 38 2.83 -4.90 -4.28
CA PHE A 38 2.61 -3.83 -5.25
C PHE A 38 3.92 -3.06 -5.51
N PRO A 39 4.85 -3.61 -6.31
CA PRO A 39 6.11 -2.94 -6.61
C PRO A 39 5.89 -1.66 -7.44
N PRO A 40 6.67 -0.61 -7.20
CA PRO A 40 7.78 -0.47 -6.24
C PRO A 40 7.33 0.02 -4.85
N LEU A 41 6.02 0.12 -4.58
CA LEU A 41 5.47 0.63 -3.33
C LEU A 41 5.84 -0.28 -2.16
N GLN A 42 5.48 -1.55 -2.28
CA GLN A 42 5.77 -2.61 -1.32
C GLN A 42 5.86 -3.97 -2.01
N PHE A 43 6.89 -4.73 -1.69
CA PHE A 43 7.15 -6.04 -2.27
C PHE A 43 8.07 -6.87 -1.35
N ILE A 44 8.23 -8.14 -1.67
CA ILE A 44 9.18 -9.01 -0.97
C ILE A 44 10.38 -9.25 -1.87
N LEU A 45 11.58 -8.95 -1.35
CA LEU A 45 12.85 -9.26 -1.97
C LEU A 45 13.73 -10.02 -0.98
N ASP A 46 14.24 -11.18 -1.36
CA ASP A 46 15.05 -12.06 -0.51
C ASP A 46 14.39 -12.37 0.85
N GLY A 47 13.07 -12.58 0.84
CA GLY A 47 12.27 -12.86 2.03
C GLY A 47 12.01 -11.64 2.94
N LYS A 48 12.40 -10.43 2.55
CA LYS A 48 12.26 -9.21 3.35
C LYS A 48 11.30 -8.22 2.69
N PRO A 49 10.44 -7.55 3.48
CA PRO A 49 9.66 -6.41 3.01
C PRO A 49 10.57 -5.29 2.50
N GLN A 50 10.26 -4.76 1.32
CA GLN A 50 10.97 -3.68 0.64
C GLN A 50 9.96 -2.77 -0.06
N GLY A 51 10.41 -1.58 -0.47
CA GLY A 51 9.62 -0.61 -1.23
C GLY A 51 9.46 0.72 -0.50
N TYR A 52 9.27 1.79 -1.26
CA TYR A 52 9.27 3.14 -0.69
C TYR A 52 8.14 3.37 0.33
N VAL A 53 6.99 2.70 0.21
CA VAL A 53 5.93 2.79 1.22
C VAL A 53 6.30 2.02 2.49
N ILE A 54 6.99 0.87 2.36
CA ILE A 54 7.53 0.14 3.53
C ILE A 54 8.49 1.03 4.31
N GLU A 55 9.43 1.67 3.62
CA GLU A 55 10.42 2.55 4.25
C GLU A 55 9.76 3.78 4.88
N PHE A 56 8.82 4.41 4.16
CA PHE A 56 8.08 5.55 4.67
C PHE A 56 7.28 5.23 5.94
N VAL A 57 6.49 4.14 5.92
CA VAL A 57 5.67 3.73 7.08
C VAL A 57 6.55 3.32 8.25
N THR A 58 7.69 2.67 8.00
CA THR A 58 8.67 2.31 9.03
C THR A 58 9.24 3.56 9.69
N ALA A 59 9.69 4.54 8.92
CA ALA A 59 10.21 5.81 9.43
C ALA A 59 9.13 6.60 10.20
N LEU A 60 7.88 6.57 9.72
CA LEU A 60 6.75 7.21 10.37
C LEU A 60 6.50 6.61 11.76
N VAL A 61 6.47 5.29 11.89
CA VAL A 61 6.30 4.63 13.19
C VAL A 61 7.50 4.91 14.11
N GLN A 62 8.73 4.89 13.58
CA GLN A 62 9.94 5.23 14.35
C GLN A 62 9.92 6.67 14.87
N ASP A 63 9.44 7.62 14.06
CA ASP A 63 9.31 9.01 14.53
C ASP A 63 8.18 9.15 15.56
N ALA A 64 7.03 8.50 15.35
CA ALA A 64 5.91 8.48 16.29
C ALA A 64 6.31 7.84 17.64
N SER A 65 7.20 6.85 17.64
CA SER A 65 7.69 6.17 18.84
C SER A 65 8.48 7.08 19.78
N LYS A 66 8.91 8.26 19.32
CA LYS A 66 9.53 9.29 20.18
C LYS A 66 8.52 9.99 21.10
N THR A 67 7.23 9.94 20.76
CA THR A 67 6.14 10.55 21.53
C THR A 67 5.44 9.55 22.43
N ILE A 68 5.11 8.38 21.90
CA ILE A 68 4.56 7.24 22.64
C ILE A 68 5.31 5.97 22.23
N PRO A 69 5.62 5.04 23.14
CA PRO A 69 6.32 3.81 22.77
C PRO A 69 5.52 2.99 21.75
N LEU A 70 6.02 2.88 20.51
CA LEU A 70 5.46 2.08 19.43
C LEU A 70 6.53 1.15 18.86
N GLU A 71 6.16 -0.06 18.48
CA GLU A 71 7.02 -0.97 17.74
C GLU A 71 6.28 -1.68 16.61
N ILE A 72 6.93 -1.86 15.48
CA ILE A 72 6.44 -2.73 14.40
C ILE A 72 6.78 -4.17 14.78
N LYS A 73 5.75 -4.96 15.06
CA LYS A 73 5.93 -6.38 15.36
C LYS A 73 6.14 -7.21 14.11
N GLN A 74 5.32 -6.98 13.09
CA GLN A 74 5.42 -7.70 11.82
C GLN A 74 4.77 -6.94 10.67
N ILE A 75 5.27 -7.17 9.44
CA ILE A 75 4.66 -6.70 8.20
C ILE A 75 4.13 -7.92 7.44
N HIS A 76 2.82 -7.97 7.24
CA HIS A 76 2.10 -9.08 6.60
C HIS A 76 1.73 -8.72 5.16
N PHE A 77 2.21 -9.52 4.22
CA PHE A 77 1.68 -9.51 2.86
C PHE A 77 0.50 -10.49 2.80
N ALA A 78 -0.71 -9.96 2.76
CA ALA A 78 -1.94 -10.74 2.88
C ALA A 78 -2.92 -10.46 1.72
N PRO A 79 -3.83 -11.39 1.40
CA PRO A 79 -4.93 -11.12 0.50
C PRO A 79 -5.75 -9.90 0.96
N TRP A 80 -6.15 -9.06 0.00
CA TRP A 80 -6.84 -7.78 0.24
C TRP A 80 -7.99 -7.88 1.26
N ASN A 81 -8.90 -8.83 1.03
CA ASN A 81 -10.07 -8.99 1.91
C ASN A 81 -9.68 -9.35 3.36
N ARG A 82 -8.59 -10.10 3.53
CA ARG A 82 -8.07 -10.43 4.87
C ARG A 82 -7.47 -9.19 5.52
N ALA A 83 -6.64 -8.43 4.81
CA ALA A 83 -6.02 -7.22 5.32
C ALA A 83 -7.07 -6.20 5.76
N ILE A 84 -8.08 -5.91 4.91
CA ILE A 84 -9.21 -5.03 5.25
C ILE A 84 -9.92 -5.51 6.51
N LYS A 85 -10.35 -6.77 6.53
CA LYS A 85 -11.12 -7.33 7.64
C LYS A 85 -10.32 -7.25 8.95
N THR A 86 -9.07 -7.69 8.94
CA THR A 86 -8.22 -7.66 10.13
C THR A 86 -8.02 -6.23 10.64
N THR A 87 -7.77 -5.26 9.75
CA THR A 87 -7.59 -3.87 10.15
C THR A 87 -8.85 -3.25 10.75
N ILE A 88 -10.03 -3.62 10.26
CA ILE A 88 -11.30 -3.15 10.82
C ILE A 88 -11.56 -3.76 12.20
N GLU A 89 -11.27 -5.06 12.38
CA GLU A 89 -11.67 -5.84 13.56
C GLU A 89 -10.62 -5.84 14.69
N THR A 90 -9.36 -5.49 14.39
CA THR A 90 -8.25 -5.63 15.35
C THR A 90 -7.61 -4.26 15.63
N GLU A 91 -7.44 -3.94 16.89
CA GLU A 91 -6.73 -2.72 17.32
C GLU A 91 -5.25 -2.78 16.93
N ASN A 92 -4.61 -1.61 16.84
CA ASN A 92 -3.18 -1.46 16.57
C ASN A 92 -2.71 -2.15 15.28
N THR A 93 -3.62 -2.27 14.31
CA THR A 93 -3.35 -2.79 12.97
C THR A 93 -3.30 -1.64 11.97
N LEU A 94 -2.19 -1.50 11.26
CA LEU A 94 -2.05 -0.53 10.16
C LEU A 94 -2.22 -1.25 8.82
N PHE A 95 -2.91 -0.62 7.88
CA PHE A 95 -3.01 -1.09 6.51
C PHE A 95 -2.67 0.06 5.56
N PHE A 96 -1.80 -0.17 4.58
CA PHE A 96 -1.35 0.87 3.67
C PHE A 96 -1.54 0.51 2.20
N SER A 97 -1.48 1.55 1.36
CA SER A 97 -1.83 1.53 -0.06
C SER A 97 -3.32 1.27 -0.29
N VAL A 98 -4.15 1.92 0.52
CA VAL A 98 -5.60 1.82 0.49
C VAL A 98 -6.21 3.01 -0.23
N SER A 99 -7.06 2.76 -1.21
CA SER A 99 -7.86 3.80 -1.86
C SER A 99 -8.93 4.32 -0.92
N ARG A 100 -9.05 5.65 -0.81
CA ARG A 100 -10.10 6.30 -0.02
C ARG A 100 -11.37 6.40 -0.87
N THR A 101 -12.42 5.72 -0.46
CA THR A 101 -13.71 5.71 -1.14
C THR A 101 -14.84 5.99 -0.15
N PRO A 102 -16.03 6.47 -0.60
CA PRO A 102 -17.16 6.71 0.29
C PRO A 102 -17.53 5.48 1.14
N GLU A 103 -17.44 4.27 0.59
CA GLU A 103 -17.79 3.03 1.28
C GLU A 103 -16.78 2.63 2.37
N ARG A 104 -15.62 3.27 2.37
CA ARG A 104 -14.52 3.03 3.33
C ARG A 104 -14.31 4.18 4.30
N GLU A 105 -14.94 5.35 4.06
CA GLU A 105 -14.69 6.57 4.82
C GLU A 105 -14.84 6.35 6.32
N ASP A 106 -15.94 5.74 6.74
CA ASP A 106 -16.27 5.52 8.15
C ASP A 106 -15.67 4.22 8.74
N LYS A 107 -14.98 3.40 7.92
CA LYS A 107 -14.41 2.12 8.37
C LYS A 107 -13.03 2.26 8.95
N PHE A 108 -12.34 3.36 8.65
CA PHE A 108 -10.94 3.56 8.99
C PHE A 108 -10.70 4.95 9.58
N GLN A 109 -9.67 5.02 10.39
CA GLN A 109 -9.00 6.27 10.72
C GLN A 109 -7.87 6.49 9.71
N TRP A 110 -7.99 7.54 8.90
CA TRP A 110 -7.07 7.90 7.82
C TRP A 110 -5.88 8.67 8.38
N ILE A 111 -4.66 8.15 8.19
CA ILE A 111 -3.43 8.75 8.73
C ILE A 111 -2.86 9.74 7.73
N GLY A 112 -2.58 9.29 6.50
CA GLY A 112 -2.01 10.14 5.46
C GLY A 112 -1.82 9.39 4.13
N GLN A 113 -1.57 10.16 3.07
CA GLN A 113 -1.31 9.64 1.73
C GLN A 113 0.11 9.07 1.65
N VAL A 114 0.26 7.89 1.06
CA VAL A 114 1.54 7.19 0.94
C VAL A 114 1.99 6.97 -0.50
N SER A 115 1.10 7.17 -1.47
CA SER A 115 1.43 7.09 -2.90
C SER A 115 0.32 7.68 -3.75
N PRO A 116 0.61 8.33 -4.89
CA PRO A 116 -0.37 8.53 -5.94
C PRO A 116 -0.73 7.19 -6.60
N TYR A 117 -2.00 7.03 -6.97
CA TYR A 117 -2.48 5.92 -7.79
C TYR A 117 -2.98 6.48 -9.12
N LYS A 118 -2.14 6.40 -10.15
CA LYS A 118 -2.46 6.86 -11.50
C LYS A 118 -2.64 5.67 -12.42
N VAL A 119 -3.78 5.62 -13.13
CA VAL A 119 -4.07 4.62 -14.14
C VAL A 119 -3.84 5.25 -15.50
N GLY A 120 -2.89 4.72 -16.26
CA GLY A 120 -2.67 5.06 -17.65
C GLY A 120 -3.38 4.08 -18.58
N LEU A 121 -3.84 4.57 -19.74
CA LEU A 121 -4.28 3.75 -20.86
C LEU A 121 -3.11 3.60 -21.84
N TYR A 122 -2.78 2.37 -22.16
CA TYR A 122 -1.63 2.04 -23.00
C TYR A 122 -2.03 1.35 -24.30
N ARG A 123 -1.25 1.59 -25.35
CA ARG A 123 -1.26 0.91 -26.64
C ARG A 123 0.12 0.35 -26.95
N LEU A 124 0.22 -0.53 -27.94
CA LEU A 124 1.53 -0.85 -28.53
C LEU A 124 2.08 0.33 -29.34
N ALA A 125 3.41 0.46 -29.38
CA ALA A 125 4.08 1.42 -30.26
C ALA A 125 3.75 1.14 -31.74
N SER A 126 3.61 -0.14 -32.11
CA SER A 126 3.18 -0.61 -33.44
C SER A 126 1.67 -0.58 -33.66
N GLY A 127 0.87 -0.27 -32.64
CA GLY A 127 -0.59 -0.20 -32.70
C GLY A 127 -1.12 1.12 -33.29
N PRO A 128 -2.44 1.38 -33.15
CA PRO A 128 -3.06 2.60 -33.66
C PRO A 128 -2.39 3.87 -33.14
N GLN A 129 -1.98 4.76 -34.04
CA GLN A 129 -1.34 6.04 -33.67
C GLN A 129 -2.44 7.04 -33.28
N VAL A 130 -2.88 6.97 -32.02
CA VAL A 130 -3.98 7.77 -31.48
C VAL A 130 -3.50 8.62 -30.34
N SER A 131 -3.94 9.88 -30.31
CA SER A 131 -3.89 10.76 -29.16
C SER A 131 -5.34 11.04 -28.74
N ALA A 132 -5.67 10.79 -27.49
CA ALA A 132 -7.00 10.99 -26.96
C ALA A 132 -6.94 11.75 -25.64
N LYS A 133 -7.91 12.64 -25.40
CA LYS A 133 -8.05 13.40 -24.15
C LYS A 133 -9.05 12.75 -23.19
N ASN A 134 -9.94 11.93 -23.71
CA ASN A 134 -10.96 11.23 -22.95
C ASN A 134 -11.30 9.88 -23.62
N LEU A 135 -12.03 9.03 -22.91
CA LEU A 135 -12.41 7.69 -23.43
C LEU A 135 -13.39 7.76 -24.60
N GLU A 136 -14.22 8.78 -24.70
CA GLU A 136 -15.23 8.90 -25.77
C GLU A 136 -14.59 9.04 -27.16
N GLU A 137 -13.40 9.65 -27.24
CA GLU A 137 -12.63 9.76 -28.48
C GLU A 137 -12.09 8.41 -28.97
N LEU A 138 -12.17 7.38 -28.15
CA LEU A 138 -11.71 6.04 -28.45
C LEU A 138 -12.86 5.06 -28.78
N LYS A 139 -14.05 5.56 -29.13
CA LYS A 139 -15.16 4.74 -29.62
C LYS A 139 -14.74 3.98 -30.88
N GLY A 140 -15.12 2.69 -30.93
CA GLY A 140 -14.79 1.80 -32.04
C GLY A 140 -13.46 1.06 -31.90
N TYR A 141 -12.63 1.41 -30.94
CA TYR A 141 -11.44 0.62 -30.62
C TYR A 141 -11.76 -0.49 -29.61
N ARG A 142 -10.89 -1.51 -29.60
CA ARG A 142 -11.01 -2.70 -28.75
C ARG A 142 -10.22 -2.50 -27.45
N PHE A 143 -10.80 -2.87 -26.32
CA PHE A 143 -10.19 -2.76 -25.00
C PHE A 143 -10.03 -4.13 -24.35
N GLY A 144 -8.87 -4.37 -23.73
CA GLY A 144 -8.68 -5.45 -22.78
C GLY A 144 -8.94 -4.95 -21.35
N SER A 145 -9.84 -5.60 -20.63
CA SER A 145 -10.16 -5.19 -19.26
C SER A 145 -10.44 -6.38 -18.36
N GLN A 146 -9.97 -6.32 -17.12
CA GLN A 146 -10.34 -7.32 -16.14
C GLN A 146 -11.83 -7.22 -15.82
N ALA A 147 -12.53 -8.36 -15.90
CA ALA A 147 -13.96 -8.44 -15.63
C ALA A 147 -14.28 -7.94 -14.21
N GLY A 148 -15.33 -7.11 -14.07
CA GLY A 148 -15.75 -6.52 -12.81
C GLY A 148 -14.77 -5.48 -12.21
N SER A 149 -13.78 -5.03 -12.99
CA SER A 149 -12.89 -3.95 -12.57
C SER A 149 -13.55 -2.57 -12.76
N SER A 150 -13.08 -1.58 -11.97
CA SER A 150 -13.54 -0.19 -12.14
C SER A 150 -13.29 0.36 -13.55
N PHE A 151 -12.26 -0.14 -14.24
CA PHE A 151 -12.03 0.23 -15.63
C PHE A 151 -13.10 -0.37 -16.56
N SER A 152 -13.47 -1.64 -16.36
CA SER A 152 -14.56 -2.28 -17.12
C SER A 152 -15.88 -1.54 -16.93
N GLU A 153 -16.21 -1.17 -15.70
CA GLU A 153 -17.40 -0.37 -15.39
C GLU A 153 -17.36 1.02 -16.04
N LEU A 154 -16.19 1.65 -16.03
CA LEU A 154 -15.99 2.96 -16.65
C LEU A 154 -16.16 2.90 -18.17
N LEU A 155 -15.66 1.86 -18.84
CA LEU A 155 -15.86 1.64 -20.27
C LEU A 155 -17.36 1.50 -20.60
N ALA A 156 -18.07 0.66 -19.86
CA ALA A 156 -19.52 0.46 -20.05
C ALA A 156 -20.31 1.77 -19.84
N LYS A 157 -19.98 2.54 -18.80
CA LYS A 157 -20.59 3.84 -18.51
C LYS A 157 -20.40 4.86 -19.65
N ASN A 158 -19.28 4.80 -20.37
CA ASN A 158 -18.98 5.67 -21.51
C ASN A 158 -19.46 5.10 -22.86
N GLY A 159 -20.21 3.99 -22.85
CA GLY A 159 -20.74 3.37 -24.07
C GLY A 159 -19.66 2.78 -24.98
N LEU A 160 -18.56 2.30 -24.39
CA LEU A 160 -17.49 1.59 -25.08
C LEU A 160 -17.77 0.08 -24.93
N ASP A 161 -18.28 -0.54 -25.99
CA ASP A 161 -18.82 -1.90 -25.99
C ASP A 161 -17.84 -2.95 -26.54
N GLN A 162 -16.77 -2.51 -27.23
CA GLN A 162 -15.74 -3.41 -27.76
C GLN A 162 -14.72 -3.80 -26.71
N VAL A 163 -15.19 -4.49 -25.67
CA VAL A 163 -14.35 -4.90 -24.52
C VAL A 163 -14.17 -6.41 -24.53
N ILE A 164 -12.94 -6.89 -24.50
CA ILE A 164 -12.61 -8.29 -24.26
C ILE A 164 -12.32 -8.44 -22.75
N PRO A 165 -13.24 -9.07 -22.00
CA PRO A 165 -13.03 -9.30 -20.57
C PRO A 165 -11.98 -10.39 -20.34
N VAL A 166 -11.16 -10.21 -19.32
CA VAL A 166 -10.15 -11.18 -18.88
C VAL A 166 -10.25 -11.40 -17.37
N GLU A 167 -9.67 -12.50 -16.85
CA GLU A 167 -9.68 -12.77 -15.43
C GLU A 167 -8.61 -11.95 -14.67
N LYS A 168 -7.47 -11.73 -15.30
CA LYS A 168 -6.31 -11.03 -14.71
C LYS A 168 -5.76 -9.95 -15.62
N GLY A 169 -5.25 -8.87 -15.04
CA GLY A 169 -4.67 -7.75 -15.80
C GLY A 169 -3.54 -8.17 -16.75
N LYS A 170 -2.72 -9.18 -16.38
CA LYS A 170 -1.68 -9.76 -17.26
C LYS A 170 -2.26 -10.23 -18.62
N GLU A 171 -3.45 -10.79 -18.63
CA GLU A 171 -4.09 -11.28 -19.84
C GLU A 171 -4.51 -10.13 -20.76
N ALA A 172 -4.95 -8.99 -20.19
CA ALA A 172 -5.25 -7.80 -20.98
C ALA A 172 -4.00 -7.28 -21.70
N ILE A 173 -2.85 -7.30 -21.03
CA ILE A 173 -1.57 -6.91 -21.64
C ILE A 173 -1.14 -7.91 -22.71
N ARG A 174 -1.35 -9.22 -22.49
CA ARG A 174 -1.10 -10.23 -23.52
C ARG A 174 -1.97 -10.02 -24.76
N LEU A 175 -3.26 -9.69 -24.58
CA LEU A 175 -4.16 -9.37 -25.69
C LEU A 175 -3.69 -8.12 -26.45
N LEU A 176 -3.20 -7.11 -25.73
CA LEU A 176 -2.63 -5.90 -26.31
C LEU A 176 -1.37 -6.23 -27.12
N HIS A 177 -0.42 -6.98 -26.55
CA HIS A 177 0.82 -7.39 -27.20
C HIS A 177 0.59 -8.24 -28.46
N THR A 178 -0.49 -9.02 -28.50
CA THR A 178 -0.88 -9.84 -29.66
C THR A 178 -1.85 -9.15 -30.63
N HIS A 179 -2.04 -7.82 -30.53
CA HIS A 179 -2.94 -7.00 -31.36
C HIS A 179 -4.41 -7.44 -31.34
N ARG A 180 -4.84 -8.19 -30.31
CA ARG A 180 -6.24 -8.61 -30.17
C ARG A 180 -7.11 -7.50 -29.58
N VAL A 181 -6.50 -6.58 -28.83
CA VAL A 181 -7.08 -5.33 -28.40
C VAL A 181 -6.16 -4.17 -28.77
N ASP A 182 -6.69 -2.96 -28.77
CA ASP A 182 -5.98 -1.75 -29.14
C ASP A 182 -5.45 -1.01 -27.91
N PHE A 183 -6.14 -1.17 -26.77
CA PHE A 183 -5.82 -0.53 -25.51
C PHE A 183 -6.00 -1.44 -24.30
N ALA A 184 -5.15 -1.23 -23.27
CA ALA A 184 -5.31 -1.83 -21.96
C ALA A 184 -4.87 -0.86 -20.85
N PRO A 185 -5.49 -0.89 -19.65
CA PRO A 185 -5.11 -0.05 -18.53
C PRO A 185 -3.93 -0.63 -17.76
N MET A 186 -3.06 0.24 -17.25
CA MET A 186 -1.99 -0.11 -16.33
C MET A 186 -1.81 0.97 -15.26
N VAL A 187 -1.44 0.57 -14.05
CA VAL A 187 -1.02 1.50 -13.01
C VAL A 187 0.39 1.99 -13.31
N GLU A 188 0.57 3.31 -13.42
CA GLU A 188 1.83 3.93 -13.86
C GLU A 188 3.01 3.54 -12.96
N ALA A 189 2.84 3.62 -11.63
CA ALA A 189 3.92 3.34 -10.69
C ALA A 189 4.48 1.91 -10.82
N SER A 190 3.64 0.94 -11.21
CA SER A 190 4.05 -0.46 -11.35
C SER A 190 4.29 -0.89 -12.81
N PHE A 191 4.12 0.01 -13.78
CA PHE A 191 4.13 -0.33 -15.20
C PHE A 191 5.41 -1.07 -15.63
N HIS A 192 6.60 -0.48 -15.42
CA HIS A 192 7.87 -1.09 -15.83
C HIS A 192 8.09 -2.45 -15.17
N TYR A 193 7.80 -2.58 -13.88
CA TYR A 193 7.98 -3.82 -13.13
C TYR A 193 7.05 -4.92 -13.60
N ARG A 194 5.80 -4.57 -13.87
CA ARG A 194 4.80 -5.51 -14.41
C ARG A 194 5.15 -5.98 -15.82
N MET A 195 5.65 -5.07 -16.67
CA MET A 195 6.08 -5.47 -18.00
C MET A 195 7.23 -6.47 -17.94
N GLN A 196 8.25 -6.22 -17.13
CA GLN A 196 9.36 -7.15 -16.91
C GLN A 196 8.89 -8.49 -16.32
N GLU A 197 8.03 -8.46 -15.28
CA GLU A 197 7.44 -9.66 -14.68
C GLU A 197 6.64 -10.49 -15.72
N TYR A 198 6.00 -9.82 -16.67
CA TYR A 198 5.20 -10.46 -17.69
C TYR A 198 6.03 -10.94 -18.89
N GLY A 199 7.31 -10.56 -18.93
CA GLY A 199 8.23 -10.89 -20.01
C GLY A 199 8.12 -10.01 -21.25
N TYR A 200 7.68 -8.76 -21.10
CA TYR A 200 7.56 -7.77 -22.17
C TYR A 200 8.55 -6.63 -21.98
N ASP A 201 9.03 -6.05 -23.09
CA ASP A 201 9.79 -4.81 -23.06
C ASP A 201 8.85 -3.62 -22.81
N PRO A 202 9.02 -2.85 -21.72
CA PRO A 202 8.21 -1.66 -21.45
C PRO A 202 8.22 -0.63 -22.60
N HIS A 203 9.28 -0.55 -23.39
CA HIS A 203 9.42 0.38 -24.51
C HIS A 203 8.51 0.06 -25.70
N GLU A 204 7.96 -1.16 -25.77
CA GLU A 204 6.97 -1.52 -26.78
C GLU A 204 5.59 -0.90 -26.54
N PHE A 205 5.37 -0.31 -25.35
CA PHE A 205 4.09 0.26 -24.92
C PHE A 205 4.17 1.77 -24.80
N VAL A 206 3.14 2.44 -25.30
CA VAL A 206 3.01 3.90 -25.24
C VAL A 206 1.76 4.27 -24.46
N LYS A 207 1.95 5.12 -23.43
CA LYS A 207 0.81 5.70 -22.72
C LYS A 207 0.09 6.70 -23.63
N VAL A 208 -1.21 6.52 -23.77
CA VAL A 208 -2.08 7.39 -24.57
C VAL A 208 -2.62 8.53 -23.72
N MET A 209 -3.14 8.21 -22.55
CA MET A 209 -3.75 9.17 -21.63
C MET A 209 -3.78 8.64 -20.19
N ASN A 210 -4.05 9.50 -19.23
CA ASN A 210 -4.47 9.10 -17.89
C ASN A 210 -5.97 8.81 -17.89
N VAL A 211 -6.38 7.73 -17.23
CA VAL A 211 -7.78 7.43 -16.96
C VAL A 211 -8.18 8.17 -15.69
N THR A 212 -8.33 9.49 -15.79
CA THR A 212 -8.51 10.42 -14.65
C THR A 212 -9.57 9.96 -13.63
N PRO A 213 -10.75 9.42 -14.02
CA PRO A 213 -11.74 8.95 -13.05
C PRO A 213 -11.26 7.80 -12.14
N LEU A 214 -10.17 7.11 -12.53
CA LEU A 214 -9.57 6.03 -11.74
C LEU A 214 -8.29 6.46 -11.02
N CYS A 215 -7.83 7.69 -11.25
CA CYS A 215 -6.66 8.23 -10.55
C CYS A 215 -7.08 8.72 -9.16
N GLN A 216 -6.32 8.30 -8.15
CA GLN A 216 -6.57 8.64 -6.74
C GLN A 216 -5.29 8.50 -5.93
N ASP A 217 -5.35 8.83 -4.64
CA ASP A 217 -4.23 8.60 -3.74
C ASP A 217 -4.45 7.34 -2.93
N LEU A 218 -3.36 6.70 -2.58
CA LEU A 218 -3.32 5.56 -1.67
C LEU A 218 -2.93 6.05 -0.27
N TRP A 219 -3.58 5.50 0.75
CA TRP A 219 -3.49 5.96 2.12
C TRP A 219 -2.94 4.89 3.05
N LEU A 220 -2.33 5.36 4.14
CA LEU A 220 -2.11 4.61 5.37
C LEU A 220 -3.34 4.79 6.26
N VAL A 221 -3.86 3.69 6.76
CA VAL A 221 -5.06 3.66 7.60
C VAL A 221 -4.88 2.74 8.81
N THR A 222 -5.72 2.93 9.82
CA THR A 222 -5.92 1.99 10.92
C THR A 222 -7.41 1.82 11.20
N GLY A 223 -7.78 0.74 11.91
CA GLY A 223 -9.16 0.50 12.32
C GLY A 223 -9.62 1.47 13.41
N ASN A 224 -10.93 1.61 13.56
CA ASN A 224 -11.55 2.51 14.55
C ASN A 224 -11.30 2.07 16.01
N HIS A 225 -10.82 0.85 16.24
CA HIS A 225 -10.46 0.33 17.57
C HIS A 225 -9.08 0.79 18.05
N THR A 226 -8.23 1.31 17.16
CA THR A 226 -6.93 1.86 17.54
C THR A 226 -7.11 3.15 18.34
N SER A 227 -6.39 3.29 19.46
CA SER A 227 -6.55 4.42 20.37
C SER A 227 -6.25 5.77 19.73
N ALA A 228 -6.94 6.82 20.18
CA ALA A 228 -6.75 8.17 19.66
C ALA A 228 -5.31 8.66 19.83
N SER A 229 -4.61 8.28 20.90
CA SER A 229 -3.22 8.66 21.14
C SER A 229 -2.26 8.07 20.11
N VAL A 230 -2.45 6.81 19.73
CA VAL A 230 -1.67 6.16 18.64
C VAL A 230 -1.93 6.86 17.31
N VAL A 231 -3.20 7.11 16.98
CA VAL A 231 -3.59 7.77 15.73
C VAL A 231 -3.02 9.18 15.64
N GLU A 232 -3.09 9.95 16.74
CA GLU A 232 -2.55 11.31 16.79
C GLU A 232 -1.03 11.32 16.64
N ALA A 233 -0.31 10.44 17.34
CA ALA A 233 1.15 10.30 17.18
C ALA A 233 1.55 9.97 15.75
N LEU A 234 0.85 9.04 15.08
CA LEU A 234 1.08 8.70 13.68
C LEU A 234 0.78 9.88 12.74
N LYS A 235 -0.33 10.61 12.93
CA LYS A 235 -0.68 11.79 12.13
C LYS A 235 0.33 12.93 12.29
N ASN A 236 0.80 13.19 13.49
CA ASN A 236 1.81 14.21 13.77
C ASN A 236 3.14 13.86 13.08
N SER A 237 3.57 12.61 13.17
CA SER A 237 4.77 12.12 12.47
C SER A 237 4.61 12.15 10.95
N TYR A 238 3.42 11.80 10.44
CA TYR A 238 3.12 11.93 9.01
C TYR A 238 3.29 13.39 8.54
N SER A 239 2.67 14.34 9.24
CA SER A 239 2.75 15.77 8.90
C SER A 239 4.18 16.28 8.90
N LYS A 240 5.00 15.84 9.85
CA LYS A 240 6.42 16.18 9.93
C LYS A 240 7.22 15.62 8.74
N LEU A 241 7.05 14.33 8.41
CA LEU A 241 7.75 13.71 7.28
C LEU A 241 7.31 14.30 5.93
N GLN A 242 6.02 14.68 5.82
CA GLN A 242 5.51 15.39 4.65
C GLN A 242 6.18 16.76 4.46
N GLN A 243 6.33 17.55 5.54
CA GLN A 243 7.05 18.83 5.48
C GLN A 243 8.51 18.68 5.06
N GLN A 244 9.12 17.53 5.31
CA GLN A 244 10.50 17.21 4.92
C GLN A 244 10.58 16.65 3.49
N ALA A 245 9.46 16.52 2.77
CA ALA A 245 9.37 15.86 1.46
C ALA A 245 10.01 14.46 1.46
N TYR A 246 9.89 13.73 2.59
CA TYR A 246 10.59 12.45 2.78
C TYR A 246 10.04 11.36 1.86
N LEU A 247 8.72 11.35 1.61
CA LEU A 247 8.11 10.39 0.68
C LEU A 247 8.62 10.61 -0.76
N GLU A 248 8.74 11.85 -1.19
CA GLU A 248 9.25 12.21 -2.52
C GLU A 248 10.72 11.80 -2.70
N GLN A 249 11.54 11.93 -1.65
CA GLN A 249 12.91 11.45 -1.65
C GLN A 249 12.97 9.94 -1.83
N LEU A 250 12.18 9.18 -1.06
CA LEU A 250 12.10 7.73 -1.19
C LEU A 250 11.62 7.29 -2.58
N VAL A 251 10.58 7.93 -3.12
CA VAL A 251 10.10 7.61 -4.48
C VAL A 251 11.19 7.79 -5.52
N ALA A 252 12.06 8.81 -5.37
CA ALA A 252 13.18 9.04 -6.29
C ALA A 252 14.26 7.94 -6.23
N GLU A 253 14.39 7.23 -5.10
CA GLU A 253 15.33 6.12 -4.92
C GLU A 253 14.83 4.80 -5.55
N PHE A 254 13.51 4.64 -5.68
CA PHE A 254 12.88 3.43 -6.23
C PHE A 254 12.54 3.57 -7.71
N THR A 255 13.48 4.06 -8.52
CA THR A 255 13.34 4.10 -9.98
C THR A 255 13.49 2.71 -10.60
N PRO A 256 12.96 2.46 -11.81
CA PRO A 256 13.11 1.16 -12.49
C PRO A 256 14.57 0.71 -12.67
N THR A 257 15.51 1.65 -12.74
CA THR A 257 16.94 1.40 -12.91
C THR A 257 17.72 1.37 -11.59
N SER A 258 17.07 1.57 -10.46
CA SER A 258 17.73 1.48 -9.15
C SER A 258 18.17 0.05 -8.85
N ALA A 259 19.27 -0.10 -8.10
CA ALA A 259 19.86 -1.42 -7.80
C ALA A 259 18.86 -2.37 -7.13
N ILE A 260 18.00 -1.85 -6.23
CA ILE A 260 16.99 -2.67 -5.55
C ILE A 260 15.93 -3.19 -6.52
N MET A 261 15.51 -2.36 -7.49
CA MET A 261 14.48 -2.74 -8.45
C MET A 261 15.01 -3.66 -9.55
N LEU A 262 16.27 -3.50 -9.94
CA LEU A 262 16.94 -4.46 -10.83
C LEU A 262 17.02 -5.84 -10.18
N ARG A 263 17.44 -5.93 -8.91
CA ARG A 263 17.45 -7.20 -8.16
C ARG A 263 16.06 -7.82 -8.02
N TYR A 264 15.02 -7.01 -7.79
CA TYR A 264 13.63 -7.50 -7.75
C TYR A 264 13.24 -8.13 -9.09
N SER A 265 13.52 -7.45 -10.21
CA SER A 265 13.22 -7.96 -11.55
C SER A 265 13.95 -9.28 -11.85
N GLU A 266 15.22 -9.38 -11.49
CA GLU A 266 16.03 -10.61 -11.62
C GLU A 266 15.44 -11.77 -10.79
N SER A 267 14.98 -11.48 -9.56
CA SER A 267 14.38 -12.49 -8.68
C SER A 267 13.05 -13.05 -9.21
N LYS A 268 12.32 -12.25 -9.97
CA LYS A 268 11.05 -12.67 -10.61
C LYS A 268 11.28 -13.39 -11.95
N ALA A 269 12.36 -13.07 -12.67
CA ALA A 269 12.73 -13.75 -13.90
C ALA A 269 13.24 -15.18 -13.66
N ASN A 270 13.90 -15.43 -12.53
CA ASN A 270 14.46 -16.73 -12.13
C ASN A 270 13.92 -17.14 -10.74
N PRO A 271 12.66 -17.51 -10.59
CA PRO A 271 12.14 -18.00 -9.31
C PRO A 271 12.85 -19.31 -8.95
N ARG A 272 13.57 -19.32 -7.82
CA ARG A 272 14.22 -20.51 -7.27
C ARG A 272 13.21 -21.48 -6.69
#